data_a322d8bc35872e472160c8776d7e606e
#
_entry.id   a322d8bc35872e472160c8776d7e606e
#
_cell.length_a   1.000
_cell.length_b   1.000
_cell.length_c   1.000
_cell.angle_alpha   90.00
_cell.angle_beta   90.00
_cell.angle_gamma   90.00
#
_symmetry.space_group_name_H-M   'P 1'
#
loop_
_entity.id
_entity.type
_entity.pdbx_description
1 polymer ?
#
loop_
_entity_poly.entity_id
_entity_poly.type
_entity_poly.pdbx_seq_one_letter_code
_entity_poly.pdbx_strand_id
1 'polypeptide(L)'
;MTPGCTTESCEFRDAEPDFSAVNAQIIGISKDSANSHDKFKAKHDLNFILASDENSTTCEDYGTWTEKSMYGKKFMGIERSTFVIDGDGVIRNVWRKVKVKNHVAEVLAAVKAL
;
A
#
# COMPACT_ATOMS: atom_id res chain seq x y z
N MET A 1 -7.78 7.07 -8.32
CA MET A 1 -6.57 6.25 -8.13
C MET A 1 -5.90 5.98 -9.47
N THR A 2 -4.58 5.86 -9.48
CA THR A 2 -3.81 5.66 -10.70
C THR A 2 -3.89 4.20 -11.19
N PRO A 3 -3.62 3.94 -12.48
CA PRO A 3 -3.55 2.57 -12.99
C PRO A 3 -2.56 1.68 -12.24
N GLY A 4 -1.41 2.24 -11.82
CA GLY A 4 -0.42 1.49 -11.03
C GLY A 4 -0.96 1.06 -9.68
N CYS A 5 -1.70 1.93 -8.98
CA CYS A 5 -2.35 1.60 -7.72
C CYS A 5 -3.41 0.52 -7.90
N THR A 6 -4.16 0.56 -8.98
CA THR A 6 -5.16 -0.45 -9.31
C THR A 6 -4.52 -1.81 -9.54
N THR A 7 -3.45 -1.87 -10.33
CA THR A 7 -2.72 -3.12 -10.60
C THR A 7 -2.14 -3.70 -9.31
N GLU A 8 -1.48 -2.88 -8.49
CA GLU A 8 -0.90 -3.32 -7.22
C GLU A 8 -1.97 -3.87 -6.28
N SER A 9 -3.09 -3.16 -6.13
CA SER A 9 -4.20 -3.58 -5.26
C SER A 9 -4.80 -4.90 -5.72
N CYS A 10 -4.98 -5.10 -7.02
CA CYS A 10 -5.50 -6.36 -7.56
C CYS A 10 -4.51 -7.51 -7.35
N GLU A 11 -3.22 -7.27 -7.48
CA GLU A 11 -2.19 -8.28 -7.23
C GLU A 11 -2.14 -8.67 -5.75
N PHE A 12 -2.24 -7.70 -4.82
CA PHE A 12 -2.36 -8.00 -3.39
C PHE A 12 -3.65 -8.75 -3.07
N ARG A 13 -4.77 -8.37 -3.70
CA ARG A 13 -6.04 -9.10 -3.56
C ARG A 13 -5.88 -10.57 -3.92
N ASP A 14 -5.25 -10.85 -5.07
CA ASP A 14 -5.07 -12.21 -5.56
C ASP A 14 -4.11 -13.02 -4.68
N ALA A 15 -3.14 -12.37 -4.04
CA ALA A 15 -2.17 -12.99 -3.15
C ALA A 15 -2.61 -13.05 -1.68
N GLU A 16 -3.73 -12.40 -1.32
CA GLU A 16 -4.17 -12.31 0.08
C GLU A 16 -4.26 -13.67 0.78
N PRO A 17 -4.82 -14.74 0.16
CA PRO A 17 -4.85 -16.05 0.82
C PRO A 17 -3.46 -16.58 1.21
N ASP A 18 -2.43 -16.27 0.43
CA ASP A 18 -1.06 -16.68 0.73
C ASP A 18 -0.49 -15.88 1.92
N PHE A 19 -0.81 -14.60 2.03
CA PHE A 19 -0.44 -13.79 3.20
C PHE A 19 -1.17 -14.27 4.45
N SER A 20 -2.47 -14.54 4.35
CA SER A 20 -3.27 -15.04 5.45
C SER A 20 -2.75 -16.40 5.95
N ALA A 21 -2.29 -17.25 5.05
CA ALA A 21 -1.73 -18.57 5.39
C ALA A 21 -0.46 -18.48 6.25
N VAL A 22 0.24 -17.35 6.23
CA VAL A 22 1.42 -17.10 7.08
C VAL A 22 1.13 -16.07 8.18
N ASN A 23 -0.14 -15.88 8.54
CA ASN A 23 -0.61 -14.96 9.57
C ASN A 23 -0.27 -13.50 9.32
N ALA A 24 -0.22 -13.09 8.06
CA ALA A 24 -0.01 -11.71 7.67
C ALA A 24 -1.31 -11.05 7.25
N GLN A 25 -1.48 -9.79 7.63
CA GLN A 25 -2.61 -8.95 7.25
C GLN A 25 -2.14 -7.85 6.33
N ILE A 26 -2.88 -7.61 5.25
CA ILE A 26 -2.61 -6.53 4.31
C ILE A 26 -3.46 -5.33 4.67
N ILE A 27 -2.85 -4.15 4.73
CA ILE A 27 -3.55 -2.88 4.94
C ILE A 27 -3.05 -1.89 3.88
N GLY A 28 -3.97 -1.38 3.06
CA GLY A 28 -3.67 -0.30 2.13
C GLY A 28 -3.99 1.05 2.75
N ILE A 29 -3.14 2.05 2.56
CA ILE A 29 -3.32 3.39 3.11
C ILE A 29 -3.11 4.43 2.02
N SER A 30 -4.01 5.40 1.94
CA SER A 30 -3.85 6.58 1.09
C SER A 30 -4.57 7.79 1.69
N LYS A 31 -4.33 8.97 1.12
CA LYS A 31 -5.01 10.21 1.52
C LYS A 31 -6.41 10.36 0.90
N ASP A 32 -6.83 9.45 0.04
CA ASP A 32 -8.18 9.47 -0.52
C ASP A 32 -9.23 9.29 0.57
N SER A 33 -10.44 9.79 0.33
CA SER A 33 -11.52 9.71 1.31
C SER A 33 -11.97 8.26 1.55
N ALA A 34 -12.58 8.01 2.71
CA ALA A 34 -13.18 6.71 3.02
C ALA A 34 -14.22 6.30 1.96
N ASN A 35 -15.00 7.26 1.47
CA ASN A 35 -15.99 7.01 0.42
C ASN A 35 -15.33 6.57 -0.90
N SER A 36 -14.23 7.21 -1.30
CA SER A 36 -13.43 6.79 -2.47
C SER A 36 -12.87 5.39 -2.29
N HIS A 37 -12.37 5.06 -1.10
CA HIS A 37 -11.86 3.72 -0.76
C HIS A 37 -12.96 2.68 -0.83
N ASP A 38 -14.15 2.96 -0.33
CA ASP A 38 -15.27 2.02 -0.37
C ASP A 38 -15.68 1.71 -1.81
N LYS A 39 -15.73 2.71 -2.66
CA LYS A 39 -16.04 2.53 -4.09
C LYS A 39 -14.96 1.72 -4.80
N PHE A 40 -13.71 2.02 -4.53
CA PHE A 40 -12.57 1.31 -5.12
C PHE A 40 -12.54 -0.15 -4.68
N LYS A 41 -12.75 -0.39 -3.39
CA LYS A 41 -12.81 -1.74 -2.82
C LYS A 41 -13.93 -2.57 -3.45
N ALA A 42 -15.11 -1.99 -3.60
CA ALA A 42 -16.25 -2.65 -4.22
C ALA A 42 -16.00 -2.94 -5.70
N LYS A 43 -15.46 -1.95 -6.44
CA LYS A 43 -15.20 -2.08 -7.88
C LYS A 43 -14.20 -3.19 -8.21
N HIS A 44 -13.19 -3.38 -7.36
CA HIS A 44 -12.10 -4.34 -7.61
C HIS A 44 -12.16 -5.57 -6.70
N ASP A 45 -13.24 -5.74 -5.95
CA ASP A 45 -13.41 -6.89 -5.05
C ASP A 45 -12.22 -7.09 -4.11
N LEU A 46 -11.73 -6.02 -3.51
CA LEU A 46 -10.59 -6.09 -2.60
C LEU A 46 -10.98 -6.77 -1.29
N ASN A 47 -10.13 -7.67 -0.84
CA ASN A 47 -10.33 -8.51 0.35
C ASN A 47 -9.42 -8.13 1.52
N PHE A 48 -8.93 -6.91 1.54
CA PHE A 48 -8.11 -6.38 2.63
C PHE A 48 -8.56 -4.97 2.99
N ILE A 49 -8.07 -4.47 4.13
CA ILE A 49 -8.46 -3.17 4.66
C ILE A 49 -7.84 -2.05 3.83
N LEU A 50 -8.66 -1.06 3.48
CA LEU A 50 -8.19 0.22 2.94
C LEU A 50 -8.45 1.29 3.99
N ALA A 51 -7.39 1.86 4.55
CA ALA A 51 -7.47 2.92 5.54
C ALA A 51 -7.30 4.29 4.89
N SER A 52 -8.15 5.24 5.26
CA SER A 52 -8.04 6.63 4.78
C SER A 52 -7.19 7.44 5.74
N ASP A 53 -6.18 8.12 5.20
CA ASP A 53 -5.32 9.05 5.93
C ASP A 53 -5.69 10.51 5.61
N GLU A 54 -6.93 10.76 5.18
CA GLU A 54 -7.40 12.08 4.75
C GLU A 54 -7.23 13.15 5.85
N ASN A 55 -7.51 12.78 7.09
CA ASN A 55 -7.51 13.69 8.23
C ASN A 55 -6.46 13.35 9.29
N SER A 56 -5.45 12.56 8.95
CA SER A 56 -4.40 12.15 9.88
C SER A 56 -3.00 12.31 9.26
N THR A 57 -1.98 11.84 9.93
CA THR A 57 -0.58 12.09 9.56
C THR A 57 0.20 10.80 9.29
N THR A 58 -0.48 9.68 9.05
CA THR A 58 0.20 8.40 8.85
C THR A 58 1.18 8.44 7.68
N CYS A 59 0.78 9.00 6.55
CA CYS A 59 1.67 9.11 5.39
C CYS A 59 2.88 9.99 5.68
N GLU A 60 2.72 11.09 6.40
CA GLU A 60 3.81 11.94 6.83
C GLU A 60 4.73 11.20 7.81
N ASP A 61 4.16 10.49 8.78
CA ASP A 61 4.91 9.78 9.81
C ASP A 61 5.79 8.67 9.21
N TYR A 62 5.33 8.02 8.13
CA TYR A 62 6.10 6.99 7.43
C TYR A 62 7.00 7.57 6.34
N GLY A 63 7.01 8.88 6.14
CA GLY A 63 7.84 9.55 5.14
C GLY A 63 7.39 9.31 3.70
N THR A 64 6.12 8.97 3.47
CA THR A 64 5.58 8.71 2.14
C THR A 64 4.84 9.87 1.52
N TRP A 65 4.65 10.97 2.26
CA TRP A 65 4.04 12.20 1.76
C TRP A 65 5.16 13.12 1.28
N THR A 66 5.34 13.22 -0.02
CA THR A 66 6.53 13.84 -0.61
C THR A 66 6.15 14.84 -1.69
N GLU A 67 7.09 15.76 -1.97
CA GLU A 67 6.95 16.68 -3.10
C GLU A 67 7.22 15.94 -4.40
N LYS A 68 6.31 16.08 -5.35
CA LYS A 68 6.41 15.53 -6.71
C LYS A 68 6.40 16.65 -7.73
N SER A 69 6.96 16.40 -8.91
CA SER A 69 6.96 17.34 -10.02
C SER A 69 6.42 16.68 -11.27
N MET A 70 5.52 17.37 -11.98
CA MET A 70 4.97 16.92 -13.24
C MET A 70 4.73 18.14 -14.14
N TYR A 71 5.31 18.12 -15.34
CA TYR A 71 5.22 19.23 -16.31
C TYR A 71 5.63 20.58 -15.71
N GLY A 72 6.68 20.60 -14.89
CA GLY A 72 7.19 21.80 -14.24
C GLY A 72 6.38 22.28 -13.04
N LYS A 73 5.29 21.61 -12.69
CA LYS A 73 4.48 21.93 -11.51
C LYS A 73 4.85 21.02 -10.35
N LYS A 74 5.01 21.62 -9.17
CA LYS A 74 5.28 20.90 -7.93
C LYS A 74 3.99 20.69 -7.15
N PHE A 75 3.82 19.50 -6.57
CA PHE A 75 2.67 19.17 -5.73
C PHE A 75 3.06 18.10 -4.70
N MET A 76 2.29 18.02 -3.62
CA MET A 76 2.47 16.98 -2.62
C MET A 76 1.69 15.73 -3.05
N GLY A 77 2.31 14.57 -2.89
CA GLY A 77 1.69 13.31 -3.24
C GLY A 77 2.28 12.14 -2.46
N ILE A 78 1.63 10.98 -2.56
CA ILE A 78 2.11 9.76 -1.91
C ILE A 78 3.16 9.10 -2.79
N GLU A 79 4.33 8.82 -2.20
CA GLU A 79 5.32 7.93 -2.78
C GLU A 79 4.85 6.49 -2.53
N ARG A 80 4.68 5.70 -3.59
CA ARG A 80 4.29 4.31 -3.46
C ARG A 80 5.34 3.55 -2.66
N SER A 81 4.95 3.05 -1.49
CA SER A 81 5.85 2.37 -0.56
C SER A 81 5.15 1.20 0.09
N THR A 82 5.92 0.21 0.49
CA THR A 82 5.43 -0.95 1.23
C THR A 82 6.31 -1.17 2.46
N PHE A 83 5.68 -1.49 3.57
CA PHE A 83 6.35 -1.77 4.84
C PHE A 83 5.91 -3.14 5.33
N VAL A 84 6.86 -3.97 5.72
CA VAL A 84 6.59 -5.22 6.44
C VAL A 84 6.90 -4.99 7.90
N ILE A 85 5.89 -5.19 8.74
CA ILE A 85 5.95 -4.96 10.19
C ILE A 85 5.70 -6.30 10.88
N ASP A 86 6.57 -6.69 11.81
CA ASP A 86 6.42 -7.95 12.54
C ASP A 86 5.41 -7.85 13.69
N GLY A 87 5.19 -8.97 14.39
CA GLY A 87 4.22 -9.04 15.48
C GLY A 87 4.57 -8.17 16.69
N ASP A 88 5.81 -7.70 16.79
CA ASP A 88 6.28 -6.81 17.86
C ASP A 88 6.17 -5.32 17.46
N GLY A 89 5.64 -5.03 16.27
CA GLY A 89 5.52 -3.67 15.75
C GLY A 89 6.80 -3.11 15.16
N VAL A 90 7.79 -3.95 14.88
CA VAL A 90 9.07 -3.52 14.31
C VAL A 90 9.01 -3.61 12.78
N ILE A 91 9.41 -2.53 12.11
CA ILE A 91 9.51 -2.51 10.65
C ILE A 91 10.72 -3.35 10.24
N ARG A 92 10.47 -4.42 9.48
CA ARG A 92 11.52 -5.36 9.04
C ARG A 92 11.99 -5.10 7.62
N ASN A 93 11.10 -4.67 6.75
CA ASN A 93 11.41 -4.40 5.35
C ASN A 93 10.70 -3.13 4.90
N VAL A 94 11.36 -2.38 4.03
CA VAL A 94 10.80 -1.15 3.43
C VAL A 94 11.14 -1.15 1.95
N TRP A 95 10.13 -0.95 1.12
CA TRP A 95 10.30 -0.68 -0.31
C TRP A 95 9.78 0.71 -0.60
N ARG A 96 10.62 1.59 -1.13
CA ARG A 96 10.25 2.93 -1.52
C ARG A 96 10.25 3.06 -3.03
N LYS A 97 9.48 4.01 -3.57
CA LYS A 97 9.35 4.25 -5.02
C LYS A 97 9.04 2.95 -5.75
N VAL A 98 8.07 2.22 -5.26
CA VAL A 98 7.74 0.87 -5.71
C VAL A 98 7.37 0.85 -7.19
N LYS A 99 7.99 -0.08 -7.91
CA LYS A 99 7.55 -0.50 -9.23
C LYS A 99 6.70 -1.75 -9.04
N VAL A 100 5.51 -1.77 -9.63
CA VAL A 100 4.51 -2.81 -9.35
C VAL A 100 4.93 -4.20 -9.80
N LYS A 101 5.70 -4.30 -10.90
CA LYS A 101 6.13 -5.59 -11.45
C LYS A 101 6.89 -6.43 -10.42
N ASN A 102 6.39 -7.64 -10.16
CA ASN A 102 6.94 -8.62 -9.20
C ASN A 102 6.99 -8.15 -7.75
N HIS A 103 6.42 -6.98 -7.43
CA HIS A 103 6.51 -6.43 -6.08
C HIS A 103 5.80 -7.29 -5.04
N VAL A 104 4.59 -7.73 -5.32
CA VAL A 104 3.79 -8.55 -4.38
C VAL A 104 4.50 -9.85 -4.04
N ALA A 105 5.14 -10.50 -5.02
CA ALA A 105 5.92 -11.72 -4.81
C ALA A 105 7.13 -11.46 -3.88
N GLU A 106 7.81 -10.33 -4.05
CA GLU A 106 8.92 -9.92 -3.18
C GLU A 106 8.46 -9.69 -1.74
N VAL A 107 7.31 -9.02 -1.57
CA VAL A 107 6.72 -8.76 -0.25
C VAL A 107 6.35 -10.07 0.44
N LEU A 108 5.70 -10.98 -0.28
CA LEU A 108 5.32 -12.28 0.27
C LEU A 108 6.55 -13.08 0.71
N ALA A 109 7.61 -13.09 -0.10
CA ALA A 109 8.86 -13.76 0.25
C ALA A 109 9.47 -13.17 1.52
N ALA A 110 9.46 -11.86 1.69
CA ALA A 110 9.96 -11.17 2.88
C ALA A 110 9.14 -11.55 4.12
N VAL A 111 7.83 -11.62 4.00
CA VAL A 111 6.94 -12.02 5.11
C VAL A 111 7.21 -13.47 5.52
N LYS A 112 7.40 -14.38 4.56
CA LYS A 112 7.71 -15.78 4.84
C LYS A 112 9.06 -15.97 5.53
N ALA A 113 9.98 -15.02 5.34
CA ALA A 113 11.31 -15.06 5.95
C ALA A 113 11.37 -14.53 7.39
N LEU A 114 10.27 -13.98 7.91
CA LEU A 114 10.22 -13.48 9.29
C LEU A 114 10.31 -14.60 10.32
#